data_0e25165cad1129199ce076a1df72beac
#
_entry.id   0e25165cad1129199ce076a1df72beac
#
_cell.length_a   1.000
_cell.length_b   1.000
_cell.length_c   1.000
_cell.angle_alpha   90.00
_cell.angle_beta   90.00
_cell.angle_gamma   90.00
#
_symmetry.space_group_name_H-M   'P 1'
#
loop_
_entity.id
_entity.type
_entity.pdbx_description
1 polymer ?
#
loop_
_entity_poly.entity_id
_entity_poly.type
_entity_poly.pdbx_seq_one_letter_code
_entity_poly.pdbx_strand_id
1 'polypeptide(L)'
;MTEGQTTANQPQDEQEEGAVLTVEHLVKQYPQAQSPVLNDISFQVPKGKVFVVLGPSGSGKSTLLRTIAGLEPIQGGRILLDGQAVETGRPLGKHGGGPGGLMSGSRSSDLRTRIGMVFQSYDLFPNRTVLDNVTLAPVLVQKRKRDQARQEALELLDRVGLADRRDAWPSQLSGGQRQRVAICRALILHPEIMLFDEVTAALDPEMVREVLQVILELADQGLTMMIVTHEMAFARGIADHIVLLDGGVLVEQSDDPEAFFTHPATDRAQRFLSTFTYERRRDQDQDQES
;
A
#
# COMPACT_ATOMS: atom_id res chain seq x y z
N MET A 1 -43.92 -38.04 -30.24
CA MET A 1 -42.50 -38.27 -29.93
C MET A 1 -41.74 -37.07 -30.41
N THR A 2 -41.46 -36.14 -29.53
CA THR A 2 -40.65 -34.99 -29.82
C THR A 2 -39.85 -34.72 -28.55
N GLU A 3 -38.58 -35.06 -28.63
CA GLU A 3 -37.63 -34.90 -27.54
C GLU A 3 -37.25 -33.40 -27.38
N GLY A 4 -37.49 -32.89 -26.17
CA GLY A 4 -37.04 -31.57 -25.79
C GLY A 4 -35.55 -31.63 -25.39
N GLN A 5 -34.71 -30.90 -26.14
CA GLN A 5 -33.34 -30.66 -25.77
C GLN A 5 -33.30 -29.56 -24.72
N THR A 6 -32.99 -29.90 -23.50
CA THR A 6 -32.63 -29.00 -22.41
C THR A 6 -31.16 -28.56 -22.62
N THR A 7 -30.97 -27.34 -23.09
CA THR A 7 -29.62 -26.71 -23.11
C THR A 7 -29.24 -26.36 -21.69
N ALA A 8 -28.29 -27.13 -21.14
CA ALA A 8 -27.62 -26.80 -19.89
C ALA A 8 -26.81 -25.52 -20.09
N ASN A 9 -27.16 -24.50 -19.32
CA ASN A 9 -26.42 -23.25 -19.20
C ASN A 9 -25.12 -23.59 -18.44
N GLN A 10 -24.00 -23.57 -19.14
CA GLN A 10 -22.67 -23.63 -18.51
C GLN A 10 -22.44 -22.32 -17.76
N PRO A 11 -21.93 -22.35 -16.52
CA PRO A 11 -21.51 -21.14 -15.85
C PRO A 11 -20.38 -20.52 -16.69
N GLN A 12 -20.51 -19.23 -16.97
CA GLN A 12 -19.47 -18.43 -17.58
C GLN A 12 -18.26 -18.47 -16.63
N ASP A 13 -17.13 -18.91 -17.14
CA ASP A 13 -15.83 -18.77 -16.49
C ASP A 13 -15.61 -17.27 -16.16
N GLU A 14 -15.83 -16.89 -14.90
CA GLU A 14 -15.24 -15.70 -14.34
C GLU A 14 -13.73 -15.95 -14.43
N GLN A 15 -13.07 -15.26 -15.36
CA GLN A 15 -11.62 -15.24 -15.45
C GLN A 15 -11.13 -14.73 -14.09
N GLU A 16 -10.57 -15.63 -13.28
CA GLU A 16 -9.81 -15.26 -12.09
C GLU A 16 -8.72 -14.29 -12.54
N GLU A 17 -8.94 -12.99 -12.32
CA GLU A 17 -7.92 -11.98 -12.54
C GLU A 17 -6.73 -12.35 -11.66
N GLY A 18 -5.62 -12.75 -12.29
CA GLY A 18 -4.45 -13.26 -11.60
C GLY A 18 -3.95 -12.26 -10.55
N ALA A 19 -3.62 -12.74 -9.36
CA ALA A 19 -3.08 -11.93 -8.29
C ALA A 19 -1.71 -11.36 -8.69
N VAL A 20 -1.54 -10.04 -8.60
CA VAL A 20 -0.24 -9.36 -8.80
C VAL A 20 0.67 -9.62 -7.61
N LEU A 21 0.14 -9.56 -6.39
CA LEU A 21 0.88 -9.80 -5.16
C LEU A 21 0.24 -10.96 -4.39
N THR A 22 1.05 -11.94 -4.00
CA THR A 22 0.64 -13.03 -3.10
C THR A 22 1.57 -13.07 -1.90
N VAL A 23 1.00 -13.05 -0.71
CA VAL A 23 1.70 -13.21 0.57
C VAL A 23 1.23 -14.51 1.19
N GLU A 24 2.17 -15.41 1.53
CA GLU A 24 1.87 -16.72 2.08
C GLU A 24 2.64 -16.97 3.37
N HIS A 25 1.90 -17.20 4.47
CA HIS A 25 2.44 -17.57 5.77
C HIS A 25 3.57 -16.66 6.26
N LEU A 26 3.50 -15.35 5.95
CA LEU A 26 4.55 -14.39 6.26
C LEU A 26 4.72 -14.26 7.77
N VAL A 27 5.97 -14.47 8.22
CA VAL A 27 6.40 -14.22 9.60
C VAL A 27 7.54 -13.22 9.61
N LYS A 28 7.36 -12.15 10.36
CA LYS A 28 8.39 -11.14 10.60
C LYS A 28 8.69 -11.02 12.08
N GLN A 29 9.95 -11.28 12.44
CA GLN A 29 10.44 -11.08 13.80
C GLN A 29 11.75 -10.29 13.77
N TYR A 30 11.88 -9.29 14.64
CA TYR A 30 13.14 -8.59 14.86
C TYR A 30 14.02 -9.37 15.86
N PRO A 31 15.35 -9.32 15.72
CA PRO A 31 16.26 -10.14 16.55
C PRO A 31 16.10 -9.92 18.07
N GLN A 32 15.64 -8.75 18.49
CA GLN A 32 15.48 -8.38 19.89
C GLN A 32 14.03 -8.53 20.39
N ALA A 33 13.10 -8.87 19.50
CA ALA A 33 11.69 -9.04 19.86
C ALA A 33 11.41 -10.44 20.43
N GLN A 34 10.63 -10.51 21.51
CA GLN A 34 10.22 -11.79 22.11
C GLN A 34 9.19 -12.53 21.26
N SER A 35 8.40 -11.80 20.46
CA SER A 35 7.37 -12.34 19.58
C SER A 35 7.47 -11.74 18.18
N PRO A 36 6.93 -12.43 17.15
CA PRO A 36 6.81 -11.87 15.80
C PRO A 36 5.99 -10.59 15.79
N VAL A 37 6.41 -9.62 14.97
CA VAL A 37 5.62 -8.41 14.65
C VAL A 37 4.54 -8.71 13.62
N LEU A 38 4.81 -9.67 12.71
CA LEU A 38 3.83 -10.25 11.79
C LEU A 38 3.89 -11.77 11.96
N ASN A 39 2.73 -12.39 12.10
CA ASN A 39 2.62 -13.80 12.43
C ASN A 39 1.57 -14.47 11.53
N ASP A 40 2.02 -15.32 10.63
CA ASP A 40 1.18 -16.11 9.73
C ASP A 40 0.23 -15.28 8.85
N ILE A 41 0.77 -14.23 8.21
CA ILE A 41 -0.01 -13.35 7.34
C ILE A 41 -0.11 -13.97 5.94
N SER A 42 -1.35 -14.14 5.46
CA SER A 42 -1.63 -14.65 4.10
C SER A 42 -2.77 -13.88 3.45
N PHE A 43 -2.54 -13.36 2.23
CA PHE A 43 -3.53 -12.70 1.40
C PHE A 43 -3.05 -12.57 -0.04
N GLN A 44 -3.96 -12.16 -0.93
CA GLN A 44 -3.69 -11.86 -2.33
C GLN A 44 -4.22 -10.49 -2.70
N VAL A 45 -3.50 -9.80 -3.60
CA VAL A 45 -3.93 -8.53 -4.18
C VAL A 45 -4.14 -8.74 -5.69
N PRO A 46 -5.39 -8.74 -6.17
CA PRO A 46 -5.70 -8.87 -7.58
C PRO A 46 -5.20 -7.66 -8.39
N LYS A 47 -4.97 -7.86 -9.67
CA LYS A 47 -4.54 -6.80 -10.57
C LYS A 47 -5.59 -5.70 -10.70
N GLY A 48 -5.15 -4.44 -10.67
CA GLY A 48 -6.03 -3.28 -10.82
C GLY A 48 -6.88 -2.96 -9.58
N LYS A 49 -6.69 -3.68 -8.46
CA LYS A 49 -7.47 -3.52 -7.23
C LYS A 49 -6.74 -2.72 -6.16
N VAL A 50 -7.51 -2.06 -5.33
CA VAL A 50 -7.04 -1.30 -4.17
C VAL A 50 -7.26 -2.10 -2.90
N PHE A 51 -6.16 -2.51 -2.27
CA PHE A 51 -6.12 -3.27 -1.04
C PHE A 51 -5.78 -2.34 0.14
N VAL A 52 -6.70 -2.14 1.06
CA VAL A 52 -6.51 -1.25 2.21
C VAL A 52 -6.21 -2.03 3.48
N VAL A 53 -5.15 -1.64 4.18
CA VAL A 53 -4.75 -2.22 5.47
C VAL A 53 -5.05 -1.23 6.58
N LEU A 54 -5.98 -1.58 7.44
CA LEU A 54 -6.37 -0.85 8.63
C LEU A 54 -5.80 -1.51 9.90
N GLY A 55 -5.78 -0.79 11.00
CA GLY A 55 -5.39 -1.33 12.31
C GLY A 55 -4.80 -0.27 13.23
N PRO A 56 -4.70 -0.57 14.54
CA PRO A 56 -4.14 0.35 15.53
C PRO A 56 -2.66 0.63 15.27
N SER A 57 -2.14 1.69 15.89
CA SER A 57 -0.70 1.96 15.87
C SER A 57 0.07 0.81 16.50
N GLY A 58 1.19 0.42 15.88
CA GLY A 58 2.01 -0.70 16.34
C GLY A 58 1.50 -2.09 15.93
N SER A 59 0.41 -2.22 15.16
CA SER A 59 -0.08 -3.53 14.70
C SER A 59 0.79 -4.22 13.65
N GLY A 60 1.77 -3.52 13.06
CA GLY A 60 2.68 -4.08 12.06
C GLY A 60 2.45 -3.62 10.63
N LYS A 61 1.53 -2.67 10.36
CA LYS A 61 1.16 -2.20 9.00
C LYS A 61 2.36 -1.73 8.17
N SER A 62 3.14 -0.79 8.69
CA SER A 62 4.35 -0.30 7.99
C SER A 62 5.41 -1.38 7.82
N THR A 63 5.54 -2.30 8.81
CA THR A 63 6.42 -3.47 8.69
C THR A 63 5.96 -4.39 7.56
N LEU A 64 4.65 -4.61 7.40
CA LEU A 64 4.09 -5.40 6.31
C LEU A 64 4.45 -4.77 4.95
N LEU A 65 4.21 -3.47 4.76
CA LEU A 65 4.56 -2.81 3.51
C LEU A 65 6.07 -2.87 3.21
N ARG A 66 6.91 -2.64 4.21
CA ARG A 66 8.38 -2.69 4.06
C ARG A 66 8.89 -4.09 3.71
N THR A 67 8.28 -5.15 4.26
CA THR A 67 8.63 -6.53 3.89
C THR A 67 8.20 -6.84 2.46
N ILE A 68 7.03 -6.38 2.01
CA ILE A 68 6.56 -6.53 0.63
C ILE A 68 7.48 -5.78 -0.35
N ALA A 69 7.91 -4.57 0.01
CA ALA A 69 8.86 -3.79 -0.78
C ALA A 69 10.29 -4.39 -0.80
N GLY A 70 10.53 -5.49 -0.08
CA GLY A 70 11.85 -6.11 0.05
C GLY A 70 12.87 -5.25 0.77
N LEU A 71 12.42 -4.29 1.59
CA LEU A 71 13.27 -3.42 2.42
C LEU A 71 13.65 -4.09 3.74
N GLU A 72 12.85 -5.06 4.18
CA GLU A 72 13.09 -5.82 5.40
C GLU A 72 12.95 -7.34 5.12
N PRO A 73 13.89 -8.17 5.62
CA PRO A 73 13.82 -9.62 5.45
C PRO A 73 12.71 -10.22 6.32
N ILE A 74 12.13 -11.33 5.86
CA ILE A 74 11.13 -12.12 6.59
C ILE A 74 11.75 -13.40 7.15
N GLN A 75 11.15 -13.95 8.21
CA GLN A 75 11.65 -15.14 8.91
C GLN A 75 10.88 -16.41 8.54
N GLY A 76 9.66 -16.28 8.00
CA GLY A 76 8.85 -17.38 7.51
C GLY A 76 7.98 -16.94 6.34
N GLY A 77 7.46 -17.92 5.60
CA GLY A 77 6.61 -17.70 4.45
C GLY A 77 7.31 -17.20 3.21
N ARG A 78 6.54 -16.63 2.28
CA ARG A 78 7.05 -16.05 1.03
C ARG A 78 6.16 -14.92 0.52
N ILE A 79 6.77 -14.04 -0.25
CA ILE A 79 6.11 -12.95 -0.97
C ILE A 79 6.38 -13.16 -2.46
N LEU A 80 5.33 -13.21 -3.26
CA LEU A 80 5.38 -13.42 -4.69
C LEU A 80 4.80 -12.19 -5.40
N LEU A 81 5.46 -11.72 -6.45
CA LEU A 81 4.96 -10.71 -7.37
C LEU A 81 4.81 -11.39 -8.73
N ASP A 82 3.59 -11.40 -9.25
CA ASP A 82 3.26 -12.08 -10.50
C ASP A 82 3.80 -13.54 -10.53
N GLY A 83 3.57 -14.28 -9.42
CA GLY A 83 4.04 -15.65 -9.22
C GLY A 83 5.55 -15.80 -8.99
N GLN A 84 6.35 -14.73 -9.07
CA GLN A 84 7.80 -14.76 -8.85
C GLN A 84 8.15 -14.37 -7.41
N ALA A 85 8.98 -15.16 -6.72
CA ALA A 85 9.37 -14.87 -5.35
C ALA A 85 10.22 -13.60 -5.26
N VAL A 86 9.68 -12.60 -4.54
CA VAL A 86 10.37 -11.35 -4.17
C VAL A 86 11.21 -11.58 -2.91
N GLU A 87 10.63 -12.28 -1.93
CA GLU A 87 11.25 -12.58 -0.66
C GLU A 87 10.80 -13.97 -0.17
N THR A 88 11.71 -14.68 0.50
CA THR A 88 11.45 -16.00 1.10
C THR A 88 12.02 -16.04 2.51
N GLY A 89 11.24 -16.55 3.45
CA GLY A 89 11.57 -16.57 4.87
C GLY A 89 12.86 -17.32 5.19
N ARG A 90 13.66 -16.73 6.10
CA ARG A 90 14.89 -17.33 6.63
C ARG A 90 14.84 -17.31 8.15
N PRO A 91 14.86 -18.48 8.82
CA PRO A 91 14.81 -18.55 10.29
C PRO A 91 15.94 -17.76 10.95
N LEU A 92 15.62 -17.11 12.07
CA LEU A 92 16.61 -16.47 12.92
C LEU A 92 17.59 -17.53 13.45
N GLY A 93 18.90 -17.28 13.35
CA GLY A 93 19.93 -18.11 14.05
C GLY A 93 20.75 -19.06 13.21
N LYS A 94 20.60 -19.15 11.88
CA LYS A 94 21.60 -19.83 11.04
C LYS A 94 22.62 -18.80 10.55
N HIS A 95 23.87 -18.99 11.00
CA HIS A 95 25.04 -18.16 10.69
C HIS A 95 25.13 -17.81 9.20
N GLY A 96 25.25 -16.52 8.88
CA GLY A 96 25.60 -16.07 7.55
C GLY A 96 24.72 -14.98 6.92
N GLY A 97 24.23 -14.03 7.71
CA GLY A 97 23.48 -12.90 7.16
C GLY A 97 23.87 -11.58 7.81
N GLY A 98 24.92 -10.95 7.29
CA GLY A 98 25.04 -9.49 7.38
C GLY A 98 23.86 -8.83 6.65
N PRO A 99 23.69 -7.47 6.70
CA PRO A 99 22.59 -6.74 6.05
C PRO A 99 22.59 -6.78 4.51
N GLY A 100 22.97 -7.90 3.92
CA GLY A 100 23.15 -8.16 2.50
C GLY A 100 22.66 -9.52 2.02
N GLY A 101 21.83 -10.23 2.80
CA GLY A 101 21.25 -11.53 2.42
C GLY A 101 20.03 -11.46 1.52
N LEU A 102 19.77 -10.36 0.88
CA LEU A 102 18.87 -10.19 -0.26
C LEU A 102 19.43 -11.05 -1.41
N MET A 103 18.59 -11.79 -2.11
CA MET A 103 18.99 -12.64 -3.23
C MET A 103 20.03 -11.92 -4.09
N SER A 104 21.29 -12.37 -3.95
CA SER A 104 22.43 -11.81 -4.69
C SER A 104 22.27 -12.21 -6.16
N GLY A 105 21.75 -11.29 -6.96
CA GLY A 105 21.65 -11.47 -8.38
C GLY A 105 20.83 -10.37 -9.05
N SER A 106 21.13 -10.06 -10.26
CA SER A 106 20.49 -9.09 -11.15
C SER A 106 18.95 -9.17 -11.18
N ARG A 107 18.35 -10.33 -10.90
CA ARG A 107 16.89 -10.53 -10.80
C ARG A 107 16.23 -9.82 -9.61
N SER A 108 16.91 -9.69 -8.48
CA SER A 108 16.35 -9.06 -7.27
C SER A 108 16.23 -7.52 -7.41
N SER A 109 17.13 -6.89 -8.18
CA SER A 109 17.04 -5.45 -8.44
C SER A 109 15.88 -5.12 -9.38
N ASP A 110 15.58 -6.01 -10.31
CA ASP A 110 14.52 -5.85 -11.30
C ASP A 110 13.12 -5.96 -10.64
N LEU A 111 12.92 -6.95 -9.77
CA LEU A 111 11.70 -7.13 -9.02
C LEU A 111 11.38 -5.92 -8.11
N ARG A 112 12.38 -5.29 -7.50
CA ARG A 112 12.19 -4.10 -6.65
C ARG A 112 11.75 -2.87 -7.43
N THR A 113 12.09 -2.74 -8.69
CA THR A 113 11.60 -1.63 -9.53
C THR A 113 10.14 -1.81 -9.94
N ARG A 114 9.61 -3.04 -9.84
CA ARG A 114 8.20 -3.37 -10.12
C ARG A 114 7.27 -3.05 -8.93
N ILE A 115 7.83 -2.77 -7.75
CA ILE A 115 7.09 -2.35 -6.55
C ILE A 115 7.45 -0.91 -6.25
N GLY A 116 6.50 0.01 -6.41
CA GLY A 116 6.63 1.40 -5.97
C GLY A 116 6.28 1.53 -4.50
N MET A 117 7.02 2.33 -3.74
CA MET A 117 6.67 2.63 -2.34
C MET A 117 6.77 4.13 -2.06
N VAL A 118 5.75 4.64 -1.39
CA VAL A 118 5.67 6.02 -0.92
C VAL A 118 5.56 5.99 0.60
N PHE A 119 6.51 6.65 1.27
CA PHE A 119 6.64 6.66 2.72
C PHE A 119 5.96 7.88 3.35
N GLN A 120 5.62 7.76 4.61
CA GLN A 120 5.10 8.86 5.43
C GLN A 120 6.05 10.07 5.48
N SER A 121 7.37 9.83 5.47
CA SER A 121 8.44 10.84 5.61
C SER A 121 8.88 11.49 4.29
N TYR A 122 8.18 11.25 3.18
CA TYR A 122 8.50 11.72 1.82
C TYR A 122 9.82 11.19 1.25
N ASP A 123 10.90 11.13 2.02
CA ASP A 123 12.25 10.64 1.74
C ASP A 123 12.85 11.19 0.43
N LEU A 124 12.56 12.45 0.10
CA LEU A 124 13.17 13.14 -1.02
C LEU A 124 14.64 13.44 -0.74
N PHE A 125 15.47 13.32 -1.78
CA PHE A 125 16.88 13.72 -1.70
C PHE A 125 16.97 15.24 -1.49
N PRO A 126 17.41 15.73 -0.33
CA PRO A 126 17.37 17.17 -0.01
C PRO A 126 18.35 17.99 -0.85
N ASN A 127 19.37 17.36 -1.41
CA ASN A 127 20.41 17.94 -2.26
C ASN A 127 20.13 17.78 -3.76
N ARG A 128 18.89 17.55 -4.14
CA ARG A 128 18.42 17.41 -5.52
C ARG A 128 17.17 18.24 -5.76
N THR A 129 17.02 18.77 -6.97
CA THR A 129 15.77 19.42 -7.38
C THR A 129 14.61 18.44 -7.44
N VAL A 130 13.39 18.93 -7.56
CA VAL A 130 12.19 18.10 -7.79
C VAL A 130 12.38 17.21 -9.01
N LEU A 131 12.79 17.78 -10.13
CA LEU A 131 13.00 17.04 -11.37
C LEU A 131 14.11 15.98 -11.23
N ASP A 132 15.20 16.31 -10.55
CA ASP A 132 16.29 15.37 -10.30
C ASP A 132 15.86 14.22 -9.36
N ASN A 133 14.99 14.50 -8.36
CA ASN A 133 14.43 13.47 -7.51
C ASN A 133 13.62 12.44 -8.30
N VAL A 134 12.80 12.90 -9.25
CA VAL A 134 11.97 12.04 -10.09
C VAL A 134 12.81 11.27 -11.11
N THR A 135 13.76 11.93 -11.77
CA THR A 135 14.52 11.33 -12.88
C THR A 135 15.70 10.45 -12.47
N LEU A 136 16.11 10.48 -11.19
CA LEU A 136 17.31 9.78 -10.72
C LEU A 136 17.23 8.26 -10.95
N ALA A 137 16.16 7.63 -10.49
CA ALA A 137 16.02 6.17 -10.53
C ALA A 137 15.87 5.63 -11.98
N PRO A 138 15.00 6.16 -12.86
CA PRO A 138 14.91 5.67 -14.23
C PRO A 138 16.23 5.78 -14.99
N VAL A 139 17.03 6.83 -14.74
CA VAL A 139 18.34 6.99 -15.40
C VAL A 139 19.39 6.05 -14.82
N LEU A 140 19.50 5.95 -13.49
CA LEU A 140 20.59 5.18 -12.85
C LEU A 140 20.28 3.68 -12.79
N VAL A 141 19.05 3.29 -12.50
CA VAL A 141 18.65 1.90 -12.28
C VAL A 141 18.18 1.26 -13.57
N GLN A 142 17.20 1.88 -14.26
CA GLN A 142 16.63 1.35 -15.50
C GLN A 142 17.46 1.69 -16.75
N LYS A 143 18.54 2.51 -16.61
CA LYS A 143 19.43 2.93 -17.72
C LYS A 143 18.70 3.65 -18.85
N ARG A 144 17.58 4.30 -18.55
CA ARG A 144 16.81 5.07 -19.54
C ARG A 144 17.58 6.33 -19.98
N LYS A 145 17.32 6.77 -21.21
CA LYS A 145 17.90 8.03 -21.73
C LYS A 145 17.42 9.22 -20.90
N ARG A 146 18.33 10.12 -20.56
CA ARG A 146 18.02 11.30 -19.70
C ARG A 146 16.88 12.15 -20.24
N ASP A 147 16.88 12.41 -21.56
CA ASP A 147 15.83 13.23 -22.17
C ASP A 147 14.46 12.58 -22.10
N GLN A 148 14.41 11.27 -22.27
CA GLN A 148 13.17 10.47 -22.15
C GLN A 148 12.63 10.50 -20.71
N ALA A 149 13.50 10.21 -19.72
CA ALA A 149 13.13 10.26 -18.30
C ALA A 149 12.70 11.68 -17.87
N ARG A 150 13.38 12.73 -18.43
CA ARG A 150 13.04 14.12 -18.16
C ARG A 150 11.67 14.50 -18.70
N GLN A 151 11.36 14.12 -19.94
CA GLN A 151 10.07 14.42 -20.57
C GLN A 151 8.92 13.79 -19.77
N GLU A 152 9.03 12.53 -19.44
CA GLU A 152 8.02 11.83 -18.66
C GLU A 152 7.90 12.35 -17.22
N ALA A 153 9.01 12.72 -16.58
CA ALA A 153 8.97 13.35 -15.27
C ALA A 153 8.21 14.69 -15.30
N LEU A 154 8.36 15.48 -16.37
CA LEU A 154 7.61 16.73 -16.54
C LEU A 154 6.11 16.47 -16.71
N GLU A 155 5.72 15.46 -17.46
CA GLU A 155 4.32 15.03 -17.63
C GLU A 155 3.72 14.57 -16.31
N LEU A 156 4.44 13.78 -15.51
CA LEU A 156 4.01 13.35 -14.18
C LEU A 156 3.86 14.53 -13.21
N LEU A 157 4.83 15.47 -13.23
CA LEU A 157 4.77 16.66 -12.38
C LEU A 157 3.62 17.59 -12.78
N ASP A 158 3.30 17.69 -14.05
CA ASP A 158 2.16 18.47 -14.55
C ASP A 158 0.84 17.88 -14.05
N ARG A 159 0.68 16.55 -14.15
CA ARG A 159 -0.50 15.82 -13.64
C ARG A 159 -0.78 16.05 -12.16
N VAL A 160 0.25 16.22 -11.34
CA VAL A 160 0.09 16.50 -9.90
C VAL A 160 0.15 17.99 -9.57
N GLY A 161 0.10 18.89 -10.57
CA GLY A 161 0.09 20.35 -10.41
C GLY A 161 1.41 20.94 -9.90
N LEU A 162 2.55 20.35 -10.29
CA LEU A 162 3.88 20.76 -9.84
C LEU A 162 4.85 21.08 -10.99
N ALA A 163 4.34 21.33 -12.20
CA ALA A 163 5.16 21.66 -13.38
C ALA A 163 6.05 22.90 -13.15
N ASP A 164 5.53 23.92 -12.47
CA ASP A 164 6.22 25.17 -12.10
C ASP A 164 7.28 25.00 -11.00
N ARG A 165 7.25 23.87 -10.28
CA ARG A 165 8.14 23.53 -9.16
C ARG A 165 9.29 22.59 -9.53
N ARG A 166 9.43 22.21 -10.80
CA ARG A 166 10.44 21.24 -11.27
C ARG A 166 11.87 21.55 -10.86
N ASP A 167 12.23 22.84 -10.81
CA ASP A 167 13.59 23.30 -10.46
C ASP A 167 13.73 23.67 -8.96
N ALA A 168 12.64 23.56 -8.18
CA ALA A 168 12.65 23.82 -6.74
C ALA A 168 13.37 22.71 -5.97
N TRP A 169 13.87 23.05 -4.78
CA TRP A 169 14.44 22.11 -3.80
C TRP A 169 13.36 21.60 -2.84
N PRO A 170 13.48 20.40 -2.27
CA PRO A 170 12.51 19.87 -1.32
C PRO A 170 12.20 20.79 -0.14
N SER A 171 13.18 21.58 0.33
CA SER A 171 13.01 22.57 1.40
C SER A 171 12.10 23.74 1.04
N GLN A 172 11.85 23.97 -0.24
CA GLN A 172 11.00 25.06 -0.76
C GLN A 172 9.55 24.59 -1.01
N LEU A 173 9.24 23.33 -0.72
CA LEU A 173 7.94 22.72 -0.95
C LEU A 173 7.15 22.57 0.34
N SER A 174 5.82 22.67 0.25
CA SER A 174 4.92 22.26 1.32
C SER A 174 4.96 20.72 1.54
N GLY A 175 4.39 20.22 2.65
CA GLY A 175 4.29 18.81 2.93
C GLY A 175 3.58 18.04 1.80
N GLY A 176 2.40 18.52 1.39
CA GLY A 176 1.64 17.90 0.30
C GLY A 176 2.36 17.96 -1.05
N GLN A 177 3.07 19.04 -1.35
CA GLN A 177 3.90 19.11 -2.55
C GLN A 177 5.03 18.08 -2.53
N ARG A 178 5.72 17.92 -1.39
CA ARG A 178 6.76 16.88 -1.23
C ARG A 178 6.20 15.48 -1.41
N GLN A 179 4.99 15.23 -0.89
CA GLN A 179 4.33 13.93 -1.02
C GLN A 179 3.97 13.63 -2.48
N ARG A 180 3.43 14.61 -3.21
CA ARG A 180 3.13 14.45 -4.65
C ARG A 180 4.39 14.22 -5.47
N VAL A 181 5.52 14.85 -5.15
CA VAL A 181 6.83 14.54 -5.78
C VAL A 181 7.26 13.10 -5.46
N ALA A 182 7.08 12.64 -4.22
CA ALA A 182 7.41 11.25 -3.84
C ALA A 182 6.56 10.23 -4.61
N ILE A 183 5.27 10.53 -4.84
CA ILE A 183 4.39 9.73 -5.71
C ILE A 183 4.93 9.69 -7.15
N CYS A 184 5.25 10.84 -7.75
CA CYS A 184 5.84 10.89 -9.11
C CYS A 184 7.13 10.09 -9.20
N ARG A 185 8.00 10.18 -8.17
CA ARG A 185 9.27 9.43 -8.11
C ARG A 185 9.07 7.91 -8.09
N ALA A 186 8.01 7.44 -7.48
CA ALA A 186 7.68 6.02 -7.49
C ALA A 186 7.02 5.60 -8.82
N LEU A 187 6.09 6.39 -9.35
CA LEU A 187 5.34 6.11 -10.58
C LEU A 187 6.20 6.05 -11.84
N ILE A 188 7.25 6.88 -11.93
CA ILE A 188 8.10 6.95 -13.13
C ILE A 188 8.84 5.64 -13.43
N LEU A 189 8.92 4.74 -12.45
CA LEU A 189 9.49 3.41 -12.61
C LEU A 189 8.53 2.41 -13.25
N HIS A 190 7.27 2.78 -13.50
CA HIS A 190 6.18 1.92 -13.98
C HIS A 190 5.97 0.69 -13.12
N PRO A 191 5.71 0.86 -11.81
CA PRO A 191 5.53 -0.27 -10.92
C PRO A 191 4.22 -1.02 -11.23
N GLU A 192 4.21 -2.33 -10.98
CA GLU A 192 3.01 -3.16 -11.10
C GLU A 192 2.08 -3.00 -9.89
N ILE A 193 2.66 -2.63 -8.76
CA ILE A 193 1.93 -2.33 -7.52
C ILE A 193 2.55 -1.12 -6.81
N MET A 194 1.71 -0.22 -6.31
CA MET A 194 2.10 0.91 -5.47
C MET A 194 1.73 0.66 -4.01
N LEU A 195 2.68 0.86 -3.11
CA LEU A 195 2.51 0.77 -1.66
C LEU A 195 2.52 2.17 -1.05
N PHE A 196 1.48 2.52 -0.30
CA PHE A 196 1.33 3.80 0.38
C PHE A 196 1.32 3.61 1.90
N ASP A 197 2.34 4.09 2.60
CA ASP A 197 2.50 3.96 4.06
C ASP A 197 2.15 5.28 4.74
N GLU A 198 0.91 5.44 5.20
CA GLU A 198 0.40 6.60 5.96
C GLU A 198 0.76 7.96 5.33
N VAL A 199 0.62 8.09 4.03
CA VAL A 199 1.11 9.22 3.22
C VAL A 199 0.49 10.59 3.56
N THR A 200 -0.54 10.63 4.42
CA THR A 200 -1.22 11.85 4.85
C THR A 200 -0.96 12.23 6.31
N ALA A 201 -0.33 11.36 7.11
CA ALA A 201 -0.24 11.49 8.57
C ALA A 201 0.48 12.76 9.08
N ALA A 202 1.30 13.41 8.22
CA ALA A 202 2.06 14.61 8.58
C ALA A 202 1.61 15.85 7.80
N LEU A 203 0.37 15.87 7.28
CA LEU A 203 -0.16 16.91 6.42
C LEU A 203 -1.32 17.67 7.07
N ASP A 204 -1.43 18.94 6.73
CA ASP A 204 -2.61 19.75 7.05
C ASP A 204 -3.83 19.27 6.23
N PRO A 205 -5.08 19.44 6.72
CA PRO A 205 -6.29 18.90 6.08
C PRO A 205 -6.49 19.30 4.62
N GLU A 206 -6.07 20.50 4.21
CA GLU A 206 -6.14 20.94 2.81
C GLU A 206 -5.19 20.13 1.93
N MET A 207 -3.95 19.90 2.42
CA MET A 207 -2.95 19.11 1.72
C MET A 207 -3.28 17.62 1.66
N VAL A 208 -3.95 17.09 2.71
CA VAL A 208 -4.47 15.72 2.72
C VAL A 208 -5.36 15.48 1.51
N ARG A 209 -6.33 16.39 1.27
CA ARG A 209 -7.27 16.26 0.14
C ARG A 209 -6.56 16.24 -1.21
N GLU A 210 -5.54 17.08 -1.42
CA GLU A 210 -4.78 17.13 -2.67
C GLU A 210 -4.02 15.82 -2.94
N VAL A 211 -3.42 15.22 -1.90
CA VAL A 211 -2.69 13.95 -2.02
C VAL A 211 -3.64 12.79 -2.26
N LEU A 212 -4.76 12.73 -1.51
CA LEU A 212 -5.76 11.68 -1.68
C LEU A 212 -6.42 11.72 -3.06
N GLN A 213 -6.64 12.93 -3.62
CA GLN A 213 -7.16 13.08 -4.98
C GLN A 213 -6.24 12.45 -6.02
N VAL A 214 -4.92 12.63 -5.90
CA VAL A 214 -3.95 11.97 -6.79
C VAL A 214 -4.06 10.44 -6.69
N ILE A 215 -4.22 9.91 -5.47
CA ILE A 215 -4.35 8.45 -5.29
C ILE A 215 -5.65 7.91 -5.88
N LEU A 216 -6.77 8.65 -5.76
CA LEU A 216 -8.04 8.30 -6.41
C LEU A 216 -7.90 8.24 -7.94
N GLU A 217 -7.24 9.24 -8.55
CA GLU A 217 -7.00 9.27 -9.99
C GLU A 217 -6.14 8.08 -10.47
N LEU A 218 -5.21 7.61 -9.63
CA LEU A 218 -4.42 6.41 -9.93
C LEU A 218 -5.27 5.13 -9.82
N ALA A 219 -6.19 5.05 -8.86
CA ALA A 219 -7.15 3.96 -8.73
C ALA A 219 -8.07 3.87 -9.95
N ASP A 220 -8.62 5.01 -10.38
CA ASP A 220 -9.48 5.11 -11.57
C ASP A 220 -8.77 4.68 -12.86
N GLN A 221 -7.43 4.79 -12.91
CA GLN A 221 -6.59 4.29 -14.01
C GLN A 221 -6.28 2.79 -13.93
N GLY A 222 -6.80 2.09 -12.91
CA GLY A 222 -6.60 0.66 -12.71
C GLY A 222 -5.21 0.29 -12.19
N LEU A 223 -4.52 1.20 -11.49
CA LEU A 223 -3.24 0.88 -10.85
C LEU A 223 -3.49 0.01 -9.62
N THR A 224 -2.79 -1.13 -9.53
CA THR A 224 -2.84 -1.97 -8.34
C THR A 224 -2.18 -1.25 -7.17
N MET A 225 -2.87 -1.18 -6.03
CA MET A 225 -2.37 -0.45 -4.87
C MET A 225 -2.61 -1.18 -3.56
N MET A 226 -1.68 -0.99 -2.63
CA MET A 226 -1.85 -1.36 -1.23
C MET A 226 -1.65 -0.13 -0.36
N ILE A 227 -2.65 0.23 0.44
CA ILE A 227 -2.71 1.50 1.16
C ILE A 227 -2.87 1.26 2.65
N VAL A 228 -1.96 1.81 3.45
CA VAL A 228 -2.10 1.97 4.89
C VAL A 228 -2.54 3.40 5.17
N THR A 229 -3.67 3.58 5.83
CA THR A 229 -4.22 4.92 6.12
C THR A 229 -5.01 4.93 7.43
N HIS A 230 -5.13 6.12 8.02
CA HIS A 230 -6.05 6.44 9.12
C HIS A 230 -7.27 7.26 8.65
N GLU A 231 -7.35 7.57 7.36
CA GLU A 231 -8.45 8.30 6.73
C GLU A 231 -9.61 7.34 6.43
N MET A 232 -10.49 7.10 7.41
CA MET A 232 -11.55 6.07 7.32
C MET A 232 -12.54 6.33 6.17
N ALA A 233 -12.94 7.59 5.96
CA ALA A 233 -13.83 7.94 4.85
C ALA A 233 -13.19 7.68 3.48
N PHE A 234 -11.90 7.96 3.35
CA PHE A 234 -11.14 7.66 2.14
C PHE A 234 -11.00 6.14 1.94
N ALA A 235 -10.62 5.40 2.98
CA ALA A 235 -10.50 3.95 2.94
C ALA A 235 -11.79 3.28 2.45
N ARG A 236 -12.96 3.71 3.01
CA ARG A 236 -14.29 3.22 2.61
C ARG A 236 -14.62 3.52 1.14
N GLY A 237 -14.18 4.68 0.63
CA GLY A 237 -14.50 5.11 -0.73
C GLY A 237 -13.59 4.56 -1.82
N ILE A 238 -12.36 4.15 -1.49
CA ILE A 238 -11.36 3.73 -2.49
C ILE A 238 -11.14 2.22 -2.52
N ALA A 239 -11.37 1.53 -1.39
CA ALA A 239 -10.99 0.12 -1.28
C ALA A 239 -11.86 -0.80 -2.14
N ASP A 240 -11.23 -1.77 -2.79
CA ASP A 240 -11.87 -3.00 -3.28
C ASP A 240 -11.79 -4.10 -2.21
N HIS A 241 -10.69 -4.15 -1.45
CA HIS A 241 -10.45 -5.10 -0.36
C HIS A 241 -9.99 -4.37 0.88
N ILE A 242 -10.49 -4.77 2.05
CA ILE A 242 -10.06 -4.24 3.34
C ILE A 242 -9.61 -5.37 4.25
N VAL A 243 -8.50 -5.13 4.95
CA VAL A 243 -8.05 -6.01 6.03
C VAL A 243 -7.80 -5.22 7.30
N LEU A 244 -8.14 -5.82 8.43
CA LEU A 244 -7.77 -5.32 9.76
C LEU A 244 -6.60 -6.12 10.29
N LEU A 245 -5.47 -5.45 10.45
CA LEU A 245 -4.26 -6.00 11.07
C LEU A 245 -4.18 -5.56 12.54
N ASP A 246 -4.15 -6.51 13.46
CA ASP A 246 -3.97 -6.23 14.88
C ASP A 246 -3.12 -7.29 15.56
N GLY A 247 -2.19 -6.86 16.44
CA GLY A 247 -1.27 -7.76 17.11
C GLY A 247 -0.43 -8.64 16.18
N GLY A 248 -0.20 -8.19 14.95
CA GLY A 248 0.59 -8.90 13.95
C GLY A 248 -0.17 -10.01 13.21
N VAL A 249 -1.48 -10.10 13.34
CA VAL A 249 -2.33 -11.06 12.61
C VAL A 249 -3.45 -10.35 11.85
N LEU A 250 -3.94 -10.95 10.76
CA LEU A 250 -5.14 -10.49 10.08
C LEU A 250 -6.37 -10.94 10.87
N VAL A 251 -7.07 -9.96 11.45
CA VAL A 251 -8.25 -10.20 12.31
C VAL A 251 -9.52 -10.33 11.48
N GLU A 252 -9.62 -9.53 10.42
CA GLU A 252 -10.77 -9.53 9.52
C GLU A 252 -10.32 -9.15 8.11
N GLN A 253 -10.94 -9.74 7.09
CA GLN A 253 -10.76 -9.42 5.68
C GLN A 253 -12.13 -9.33 5.03
N SER A 254 -12.32 -8.37 4.12
CA SER A 254 -13.57 -8.17 3.42
C SER A 254 -13.35 -7.66 1.99
N ASP A 255 -14.09 -8.23 1.05
CA ASP A 255 -14.20 -7.79 -0.34
C ASP A 255 -15.38 -6.82 -0.52
N ASP A 256 -16.13 -6.55 0.55
CA ASP A 256 -17.18 -5.56 0.63
C ASP A 256 -16.79 -4.50 1.66
N PRO A 257 -16.17 -3.41 1.23
CA PRO A 257 -15.79 -2.32 2.13
C PRO A 257 -16.98 -1.70 2.87
N GLU A 258 -18.13 -1.61 2.23
CA GLU A 258 -19.34 -1.05 2.86
C GLU A 258 -19.81 -1.93 4.02
N ALA A 259 -19.87 -3.25 3.82
CA ALA A 259 -20.20 -4.20 4.88
C ALA A 259 -19.16 -4.15 6.02
N PHE A 260 -17.87 -4.04 5.70
CA PHE A 260 -16.82 -3.93 6.72
C PHE A 260 -17.02 -2.72 7.64
N PHE A 261 -17.39 -1.55 7.09
CA PHE A 261 -17.58 -0.33 7.89
C PHE A 261 -18.93 -0.29 8.62
N THR A 262 -19.97 -0.93 8.09
CA THR A 262 -21.33 -0.87 8.68
C THR A 262 -21.66 -2.05 9.57
N HIS A 263 -21.19 -3.25 9.20
CA HIS A 263 -21.48 -4.51 9.88
C HIS A 263 -20.23 -5.40 9.96
N PRO A 264 -19.16 -4.94 10.63
CA PRO A 264 -17.94 -5.73 10.76
C PRO A 264 -18.23 -7.08 11.41
N ALA A 265 -17.60 -8.14 10.87
CA ALA A 265 -17.88 -9.51 11.26
C ALA A 265 -17.29 -9.89 12.63
N THR A 266 -16.21 -9.23 13.04
CA THR A 266 -15.51 -9.55 14.29
C THR A 266 -15.73 -8.47 15.36
N ASP A 267 -15.83 -8.88 16.64
CA ASP A 267 -15.91 -7.97 17.78
C ASP A 267 -14.69 -7.02 17.83
N ARG A 268 -13.55 -7.46 17.29
CA ARG A 268 -12.34 -6.65 17.29
C ARG A 268 -12.43 -5.52 16.25
N ALA A 269 -12.96 -5.79 15.07
CA ALA A 269 -13.21 -4.76 14.05
C ALA A 269 -14.28 -3.78 14.53
N GLN A 270 -15.35 -4.26 15.16
CA GLN A 270 -16.38 -3.39 15.76
C GLN A 270 -15.78 -2.41 16.77
N ARG A 271 -14.94 -2.92 17.69
CA ARG A 271 -14.23 -2.07 18.67
C ARG A 271 -13.23 -1.11 18.01
N PHE A 272 -12.54 -1.54 16.96
CA PHE A 272 -11.62 -0.67 16.23
C PHE A 272 -12.38 0.47 15.54
N LEU A 273 -13.45 0.17 14.80
CA LEU A 273 -14.23 1.17 14.07
C LEU A 273 -14.97 2.13 15.02
N SER A 274 -15.44 1.67 16.18
CA SER A 274 -16.09 2.51 17.17
C SER A 274 -15.17 3.62 17.73
N THR A 275 -13.84 3.47 17.64
CA THR A 275 -12.90 4.53 18.05
C THR A 275 -12.93 5.76 17.15
N PHE A 276 -13.49 5.64 15.95
CA PHE A 276 -13.63 6.73 14.98
C PHE A 276 -15.04 7.34 14.96
N THR A 277 -15.99 6.77 15.72
CA THR A 277 -17.35 7.28 15.84
C THR A 277 -17.47 8.07 17.13
N TYR A 278 -17.68 9.39 17.04
CA TYR A 278 -17.87 10.24 18.19
C TYR A 278 -19.37 10.43 18.45
N GLU A 279 -19.93 9.78 19.48
CA GLU A 279 -21.27 10.07 19.98
C GLU A 279 -21.18 11.09 21.12
N ARG A 280 -21.92 12.20 20.98
CA ARG A 280 -22.09 13.14 22.08
C ARG A 280 -23.05 12.52 23.10
N ARG A 281 -22.57 12.15 24.29
CA ARG A 281 -23.45 11.80 25.41
C ARG A 281 -24.32 13.04 25.72
N ARG A 282 -25.59 13.01 25.33
CA ARG A 282 -26.59 13.89 25.85
C ARG A 282 -27.06 13.26 27.16
N ASP A 283 -26.93 14.00 28.28
CA ASP A 283 -27.39 13.57 29.59
C ASP A 283 -28.86 13.16 29.50
N GLN A 284 -29.16 11.88 29.72
CA GLN A 284 -30.51 11.35 29.83
C GLN A 284 -31.07 11.53 31.26
N ASP A 285 -30.56 12.49 32.07
CA ASP A 285 -30.94 12.72 33.46
C ASP A 285 -31.85 13.95 33.63
N GLN A 286 -32.91 14.12 32.82
CA GLN A 286 -33.92 15.15 33.10
C GLN A 286 -35.39 14.68 33.06
N ASP A 287 -35.68 13.40 33.04
CA ASP A 287 -37.08 12.91 33.05
C ASP A 287 -37.42 11.98 34.23
N GLN A 288 -36.83 12.19 35.41
CA GLN A 288 -37.26 11.48 36.64
C GLN A 288 -37.53 12.40 37.83
N GLU A 289 -38.03 13.62 37.61
CA GLU A 289 -38.70 14.40 38.67
C GLU A 289 -39.87 15.17 38.07
N SER A 290 -41.05 14.55 38.04
CA SER A 290 -42.34 15.20 38.03
C SER A 290 -43.43 14.23 38.51
#